data_095f1afdcdfb9d812848e3d20eb02e06
#
_entry.id   095f1afdcdfb9d812848e3d20eb02e06
#
_cell.length_a   1.000
_cell.length_b   1.000
_cell.length_c   1.000
_cell.angle_alpha   90.00
_cell.angle_beta   90.00
_cell.angle_gamma   90.00
#
_symmetry.space_group_name_H-M   'P 1'
#
loop_
_entity.id
_entity.type
_entity.pdbx_description
1 polymer ?
#
loop_
_entity_poly.entity_id
_entity_poly.type
_entity_poly.pdbx_seq_one_letter_code
_entity_poly.pdbx_strand_id
1 'polypeptide(L)'
;MVRRISEALVRAHAAGLERLDAQLLLLHVLGTAPEQLGTRRAWLLAHGEDMLAAPEDLRFDAYVQRRAGGEPLAYITGHKEFFGLNLRVDRRVLVPRPDTETLVGWALEVLAEPLPEPWTPPLSVLDLGTGSGAIALALKHRRPDLQVDALDASADALEAARANARNLGLQIGFMQSDWLEAVTHHYHCIVSNPPYVAAHDPHLAALAHEPEQALVSGPDGLDAIRHIVDSARARLHPDGWLLLEHGYDQAEAVRTLLATAGYQNMASRRDLGGHERCTGGQWPGALHCA
;
A
#
# COMPACT_ATOMS: atom_id res chain seq x y z
N MET A 1 7.93 10.01 37.10
CA MET A 1 7.01 11.08 37.60
C MET A 1 5.77 10.98 36.74
N VAL A 2 4.58 10.89 37.32
CA VAL A 2 3.32 10.77 36.57
C VAL A 2 2.94 12.16 36.09
N ARG A 3 2.52 12.28 34.80
CA ARG A 3 2.21 13.55 34.15
C ARG A 3 0.73 13.63 33.79
N ARG A 4 0.24 14.85 33.60
CA ARG A 4 -1.07 15.09 32.98
C ARG A 4 -1.00 14.82 31.48
N ILE A 5 -2.14 14.50 30.87
CA ILE A 5 -2.27 14.33 29.41
C ILE A 5 -1.73 15.54 28.66
N SER A 6 -2.11 16.76 29.08
CA SER A 6 -1.64 18.00 28.47
C SER A 6 -0.11 18.17 28.54
N GLU A 7 0.49 17.87 29.69
CA GLU A 7 1.95 17.95 29.88
C GLU A 7 2.70 16.93 29.02
N ALA A 8 2.16 15.72 28.88
CA ALA A 8 2.73 14.67 28.03
C ALA A 8 2.73 15.09 26.55
N LEU A 9 1.62 15.66 26.07
CA LEU A 9 1.52 16.17 24.68
C LEU A 9 2.47 17.35 24.41
N VAL A 10 2.61 18.28 25.38
CA VAL A 10 3.58 19.39 25.28
C VAL A 10 5.00 18.87 25.17
N ARG A 11 5.36 17.84 25.97
CA ARG A 11 6.67 17.24 25.91
C ARG A 11 6.94 16.50 24.60
N ALA A 12 5.95 15.80 24.05
CA ALA A 12 6.06 15.15 22.75
C ALA A 12 6.32 16.20 21.64
N HIS A 13 5.62 17.33 21.68
CA HIS A 13 5.87 18.43 20.76
C HIS A 13 7.28 19.02 20.92
N ALA A 14 7.75 19.21 22.16
CA ALA A 14 9.12 19.66 22.44
C ALA A 14 10.20 18.65 21.95
N ALA A 15 9.86 17.38 21.82
CA ALA A 15 10.70 16.34 21.20
C ALA A 15 10.63 16.32 19.67
N GLY A 16 9.91 17.26 19.03
CA GLY A 16 9.81 17.42 17.59
C GLY A 16 8.63 16.70 16.93
N LEU A 17 7.72 16.10 17.69
CA LEU A 17 6.55 15.44 17.09
C LEU A 17 5.49 16.46 16.65
N GLU A 18 4.89 16.19 15.50
CA GLU A 18 3.68 16.89 15.11
C GLU A 18 2.53 16.57 16.07
N ARG A 19 1.62 17.56 16.22
CA ARG A 19 0.48 17.43 17.13
C ARG A 19 -0.36 16.18 16.87
N LEU A 20 -0.57 15.85 15.59
CA LEU A 20 -1.35 14.69 15.20
C LEU A 20 -0.69 13.39 15.68
N ASP A 21 0.59 13.22 15.42
CA ASP A 21 1.34 12.02 15.79
C ASP A 21 1.35 11.83 17.31
N ALA A 22 1.62 12.91 18.06
CA ALA A 22 1.61 12.85 19.53
C ALA A 22 0.24 12.41 20.07
N GLN A 23 -0.86 12.95 19.53
CA GLN A 23 -2.22 12.58 19.93
C GLN A 23 -2.54 11.12 19.63
N LEU A 24 -2.20 10.64 18.41
CA LEU A 24 -2.45 9.26 18.01
C LEU A 24 -1.65 8.25 18.82
N LEU A 25 -0.38 8.56 19.13
CA LEU A 25 0.45 7.73 20.00
C LEU A 25 -0.12 7.66 21.41
N LEU A 26 -0.57 8.79 21.96
CA LEU A 26 -1.13 8.81 23.31
C LEU A 26 -2.45 8.02 23.39
N LEU A 27 -3.34 8.19 22.41
CA LEU A 27 -4.57 7.41 22.32
C LEU A 27 -4.30 5.92 22.19
N HIS A 28 -3.28 5.52 21.42
CA HIS A 28 -2.86 4.14 21.31
C HIS A 28 -2.37 3.59 22.66
N VAL A 29 -1.56 4.35 23.39
CA VAL A 29 -1.09 3.98 24.76
C VAL A 29 -2.25 3.80 25.73
N LEU A 30 -3.30 4.64 25.61
CA LEU A 30 -4.52 4.57 26.43
C LEU A 30 -5.48 3.45 25.99
N GLY A 31 -5.06 2.57 25.06
CA GLY A 31 -5.86 1.41 24.62
C GLY A 31 -7.02 1.75 23.70
N THR A 32 -6.97 2.92 23.05
CA THR A 32 -7.98 3.27 22.05
C THR A 32 -7.83 2.36 20.83
N ALA A 33 -8.93 1.74 20.42
CA ALA A 33 -8.96 0.88 19.24
C ALA A 33 -8.58 1.70 17.98
N PRO A 34 -7.86 1.10 17.02
CA PRO A 34 -7.37 1.80 15.81
C PRO A 34 -8.46 2.56 15.06
N GLU A 35 -9.66 1.99 14.94
CA GLU A 35 -10.81 2.58 14.24
C GLU A 35 -11.35 3.85 14.93
N GLN A 36 -11.05 4.03 16.21
CA GLN A 36 -11.51 5.14 17.04
C GLN A 36 -10.46 6.25 17.21
N LEU A 37 -9.21 6.04 16.79
CA LEU A 37 -8.12 6.97 17.02
C LEU A 37 -8.45 8.40 16.51
N GLY A 38 -8.98 8.49 15.30
CA GLY A 38 -9.35 9.77 14.70
C GLY A 38 -10.47 10.51 15.46
N THR A 39 -11.50 9.79 15.87
CA THR A 39 -12.68 10.38 16.54
C THR A 39 -12.42 10.73 18.00
N ARG A 40 -11.53 9.99 18.70
CA ARG A 40 -11.21 10.24 20.11
C ARG A 40 -10.20 11.34 20.37
N ARG A 41 -9.66 11.99 19.35
CA ARG A 41 -8.75 13.13 19.53
C ARG A 41 -9.38 14.29 20.30
N ALA A 42 -10.66 14.55 20.09
CA ALA A 42 -11.39 15.58 20.88
C ALA A 42 -11.46 15.24 22.37
N TRP A 43 -11.51 13.96 22.71
CA TRP A 43 -11.50 13.49 24.10
C TRP A 43 -10.23 13.92 24.84
N LEU A 44 -9.06 13.85 24.19
CA LEU A 44 -7.78 14.29 24.79
C LEU A 44 -7.81 15.76 25.21
N LEU A 45 -8.51 16.61 24.45
CA LEU A 45 -8.64 18.03 24.77
C LEU A 45 -9.52 18.26 26.00
N ALA A 46 -10.57 17.48 26.16
CA ALA A 46 -11.49 17.56 27.29
C ALA A 46 -10.87 16.98 28.60
N HIS A 47 -9.90 16.05 28.45
CA HIS A 47 -9.28 15.31 29.56
C HIS A 47 -7.81 15.67 29.77
N GLY A 48 -7.40 16.86 29.32
CA GLY A 48 -6.00 17.32 29.41
C GLY A 48 -5.43 17.36 30.83
N GLU A 49 -6.29 17.55 31.83
CA GLU A 49 -5.91 17.59 33.25
C GLU A 49 -5.83 16.22 33.92
N ASP A 50 -6.32 15.17 33.26
CA ASP A 50 -6.27 13.80 33.79
C ASP A 50 -4.84 13.31 33.86
N MET A 51 -4.54 12.52 34.90
CA MET A 51 -3.21 11.96 35.12
C MET A 51 -3.04 10.65 34.36
N LEU A 52 -1.92 10.51 33.64
CA LEU A 52 -1.53 9.25 33.04
C LEU A 52 -1.09 8.28 34.14
N ALA A 53 -1.43 6.99 34.02
CA ALA A 53 -0.82 5.99 34.87
C ALA A 53 0.68 5.84 34.57
N ALA A 54 1.48 5.51 35.56
CA ALA A 54 2.93 5.43 35.39
C ALA A 54 3.38 4.50 34.23
N PRO A 55 2.77 3.32 34.01
CA PRO A 55 3.12 2.47 32.87
C PRO A 55 2.77 3.11 31.53
N GLU A 56 1.68 3.87 31.46
CA GLU A 56 1.24 4.58 30.25
C GLU A 56 2.19 5.72 29.91
N ASP A 57 2.57 6.51 30.92
CA ASP A 57 3.50 7.63 30.78
C ASP A 57 4.88 7.16 30.27
N LEU A 58 5.39 6.04 30.79
CA LEU A 58 6.65 5.44 30.33
C LEU A 58 6.55 4.89 28.89
N ARG A 59 5.44 4.22 28.55
CA ARG A 59 5.22 3.72 27.18
C ARG A 59 5.10 4.87 26.18
N PHE A 60 4.40 5.93 26.57
CA PHE A 60 4.26 7.10 25.72
C PHE A 60 5.61 7.75 25.44
N ASP A 61 6.46 7.95 26.46
CA ASP A 61 7.82 8.47 26.27
C ASP A 61 8.65 7.59 25.33
N ALA A 62 8.59 6.27 25.48
CA ALA A 62 9.30 5.35 24.59
C ALA A 62 8.81 5.49 23.12
N TYR A 63 7.51 5.62 22.90
CA TYR A 63 6.93 5.80 21.56
C TYR A 63 7.29 7.17 20.96
N VAL A 64 7.30 8.23 21.79
CA VAL A 64 7.76 9.56 21.37
C VAL A 64 9.21 9.51 20.89
N GLN A 65 10.12 8.83 21.62
CA GLN A 65 11.52 8.68 21.20
C GLN A 65 11.65 7.91 19.87
N ARG A 66 10.91 6.80 19.70
CA ARG A 66 10.91 6.04 18.45
C ARG A 66 10.45 6.91 17.28
N ARG A 67 9.35 7.66 17.46
CA ARG A 67 8.80 8.54 16.42
C ARG A 67 9.72 9.72 16.11
N ALA A 68 10.33 10.34 17.12
CA ALA A 68 11.32 11.39 16.95
C ALA A 68 12.58 10.88 16.21
N GLY A 69 12.91 9.60 16.34
CA GLY A 69 13.95 8.92 15.56
C GLY A 69 13.55 8.56 14.13
N GLY A 70 12.38 9.00 13.65
CA GLY A 70 11.91 8.79 12.26
C GLY A 70 11.09 7.52 12.04
N GLU A 71 10.91 6.66 13.08
CA GLU A 71 10.13 5.43 12.90
C GLU A 71 8.68 5.76 12.51
N PRO A 72 8.11 5.13 11.46
CA PRO A 72 6.73 5.37 11.04
C PRO A 72 5.74 5.15 12.18
N LEU A 73 4.77 6.07 12.32
CA LEU A 73 3.71 5.95 13.31
C LEU A 73 3.02 4.58 13.23
N ALA A 74 2.77 4.12 12.01
CA ALA A 74 2.12 2.84 11.75
C ALA A 74 2.91 1.64 12.31
N TYR A 75 4.24 1.67 12.32
CA TYR A 75 5.05 0.61 12.94
C TYR A 75 5.05 0.66 14.45
N ILE A 76 4.93 1.87 15.02
CA ILE A 76 4.84 2.04 16.47
C ILE A 76 3.50 1.54 16.99
N THR A 77 2.41 1.86 16.29
CA THR A 77 1.05 1.45 16.65
C THR A 77 0.71 0.03 16.17
N GLY A 78 1.49 -0.52 15.22
CA GLY A 78 1.26 -1.82 14.62
C GLY A 78 0.13 -1.86 13.59
N HIS A 79 -0.46 -0.72 13.23
CA HIS A 79 -1.63 -0.65 12.37
C HIS A 79 -1.59 0.53 11.39
N LYS A 80 -2.20 0.32 10.22
CA LYS A 80 -2.45 1.33 9.20
C LYS A 80 -3.83 1.13 8.60
N GLU A 81 -4.62 2.19 8.58
CA GLU A 81 -5.87 2.20 7.81
C GLU A 81 -5.56 2.35 6.31
N PHE A 82 -6.23 1.56 5.48
CA PHE A 82 -6.15 1.61 4.03
C PHE A 82 -7.47 1.15 3.41
N PHE A 83 -8.07 1.96 2.59
CA PHE A 83 -9.33 1.70 1.86
C PHE A 83 -10.48 1.20 2.77
N GLY A 84 -10.57 1.74 3.99
CA GLY A 84 -11.54 1.34 5.02
C GLY A 84 -11.16 0.07 5.80
N LEU A 85 -10.02 -0.55 5.53
CA LEU A 85 -9.52 -1.72 6.24
C LEU A 85 -8.44 -1.31 7.25
N ASN A 86 -8.45 -1.95 8.42
CA ASN A 86 -7.40 -1.79 9.41
C ASN A 86 -6.37 -2.91 9.27
N LEU A 87 -5.21 -2.60 8.67
CA LEU A 87 -4.15 -3.56 8.37
C LEU A 87 -3.08 -3.53 9.46
N ARG A 88 -2.59 -4.70 9.86
CA ARG A 88 -1.37 -4.82 10.67
C ARG A 88 -0.16 -4.58 9.78
N VAL A 89 0.76 -3.75 10.27
CA VAL A 89 1.99 -3.42 9.57
C VAL A 89 3.17 -3.37 10.54
N ASP A 90 4.32 -3.77 10.07
CA ASP A 90 5.61 -3.66 10.75
C ASP A 90 6.73 -3.55 9.71
N ARG A 91 7.99 -3.55 10.16
CA ARG A 91 9.17 -3.34 9.30
C ARG A 91 9.38 -4.36 8.18
N ARG A 92 8.57 -5.40 8.10
CA ARG A 92 8.61 -6.40 7.01
C ARG A 92 7.95 -5.90 5.73
N VAL A 93 7.09 -4.88 5.80
CA VAL A 93 6.27 -4.42 4.69
C VAL A 93 6.27 -2.90 4.60
N LEU A 94 6.15 -2.37 3.38
CA LEU A 94 5.90 -0.95 3.16
C LEU A 94 4.62 -0.52 3.87
N VAL A 95 4.63 0.65 4.52
CA VAL A 95 3.41 1.24 5.07
C VAL A 95 2.47 1.62 3.93
N PRO A 96 1.24 1.10 3.84
CA PRO A 96 0.29 1.47 2.80
C PRO A 96 0.09 2.99 2.70
N ARG A 97 0.17 3.53 1.48
CA ARG A 97 0.04 4.96 1.21
C ARG A 97 -1.38 5.31 0.75
N PRO A 98 -1.93 6.46 1.14
CA PRO A 98 -3.25 6.89 0.65
C PRO A 98 -3.32 6.99 -0.88
N ASP A 99 -2.21 7.36 -1.54
CA ASP A 99 -2.14 7.51 -2.99
C ASP A 99 -2.43 6.18 -3.72
N THR A 100 -2.05 5.04 -3.11
CA THR A 100 -2.31 3.69 -3.63
C THR A 100 -3.80 3.36 -3.70
N GLU A 101 -4.66 4.07 -2.96
CA GLU A 101 -6.11 3.90 -3.07
C GLU A 101 -6.64 4.27 -4.47
N THR A 102 -5.94 5.16 -5.18
CA THR A 102 -6.20 5.49 -6.59
C THR A 102 -6.08 4.26 -7.48
N LEU A 103 -5.05 3.43 -7.25
CA LEU A 103 -4.83 2.19 -7.99
C LEU A 103 -5.96 1.18 -7.74
N VAL A 104 -6.37 1.01 -6.48
CA VAL A 104 -7.50 0.13 -6.11
C VAL A 104 -8.80 0.61 -6.77
N GLY A 105 -9.10 1.91 -6.69
CA GLY A 105 -10.28 2.52 -7.32
C GLY A 105 -10.32 2.24 -8.82
N TRP A 106 -9.19 2.43 -9.50
CA TRP A 106 -9.09 2.17 -10.94
C TRP A 106 -9.25 0.68 -11.29
N ALA A 107 -8.65 -0.22 -10.52
CA ALA A 107 -8.84 -1.66 -10.71
C ALA A 107 -10.32 -2.06 -10.57
N LEU A 108 -11.04 -1.49 -9.62
CA LEU A 108 -12.48 -1.71 -9.46
C LEU A 108 -13.29 -1.16 -10.64
N GLU A 109 -12.89 -0.02 -11.23
CA GLU A 109 -13.54 0.56 -12.42
C GLU A 109 -13.39 -0.35 -13.65
N VAL A 110 -12.17 -0.84 -13.95
CA VAL A 110 -11.93 -1.67 -15.14
C VAL A 110 -12.54 -3.06 -15.02
N LEU A 111 -12.86 -3.51 -13.82
CA LEU A 111 -13.52 -4.78 -13.53
C LEU A 111 -15.03 -4.62 -13.29
N ALA A 112 -15.59 -3.41 -13.48
CA ALA A 112 -17.02 -3.15 -13.35
C ALA A 112 -17.79 -3.55 -14.63
N GLU A 113 -19.06 -3.87 -14.47
CA GLU A 113 -19.95 -4.10 -15.63
C GLU A 113 -20.32 -2.78 -16.33
N PRO A 114 -20.53 -2.81 -17.66
CA PRO A 114 -20.52 -3.99 -18.53
C PRO A 114 -19.11 -4.49 -18.83
N LEU A 115 -18.93 -5.81 -18.75
CA LEU A 115 -17.63 -6.44 -19.04
C LEU A 115 -17.38 -6.49 -20.56
N PRO A 116 -16.12 -6.35 -21.02
CA PRO A 116 -15.78 -6.58 -22.40
C PRO A 116 -15.96 -8.07 -22.77
N GLU A 117 -16.46 -8.34 -23.94
CA GLU A 117 -16.49 -9.70 -24.49
C GLU A 117 -15.05 -10.17 -24.79
N PRO A 118 -14.65 -11.41 -24.47
CA PRO A 118 -15.47 -12.52 -23.97
C PRO A 118 -15.39 -12.74 -22.43
N TRP A 119 -15.16 -11.69 -21.65
CA TRP A 119 -14.99 -11.84 -20.19
C TRP A 119 -16.26 -12.34 -19.50
N THR A 120 -16.10 -13.33 -18.66
CA THR A 120 -17.19 -13.90 -17.87
C THR A 120 -16.73 -14.10 -16.41
N PRO A 121 -17.59 -13.83 -15.42
CA PRO A 121 -17.27 -14.11 -14.02
C PRO A 121 -17.00 -15.60 -13.75
N PRO A 122 -16.17 -15.94 -12.76
CA PRO A 122 -15.46 -15.00 -11.88
C PRO A 122 -14.25 -14.36 -12.56
N LEU A 123 -14.12 -13.02 -12.39
CA LEU A 123 -12.94 -12.31 -12.86
C LEU A 123 -11.76 -12.54 -11.92
N SER A 124 -10.54 -12.59 -12.47
CA SER A 124 -9.30 -12.82 -11.75
C SER A 124 -8.41 -11.59 -11.73
N VAL A 125 -7.83 -11.30 -10.57
CA VAL A 125 -6.89 -10.19 -10.34
C VAL A 125 -5.64 -10.71 -9.67
N LEU A 126 -4.48 -10.18 -10.07
CA LEU A 126 -3.19 -10.45 -9.43
C LEU A 126 -2.60 -9.15 -8.89
N ASP A 127 -2.24 -9.16 -7.61
CA ASP A 127 -1.48 -8.10 -6.94
C ASP A 127 -0.01 -8.49 -6.86
N LEU A 128 0.87 -7.78 -7.61
CA LEU A 128 2.30 -8.02 -7.69
C LEU A 128 3.06 -7.17 -6.66
N GLY A 129 3.86 -7.81 -5.82
CA GLY A 129 4.56 -7.12 -4.73
C GLY A 129 3.58 -6.69 -3.65
N THR A 130 2.78 -7.63 -3.16
CA THR A 130 1.59 -7.34 -2.32
C THR A 130 1.91 -6.70 -0.96
N GLY A 131 3.14 -6.84 -0.45
CA GLY A 131 3.56 -6.29 0.82
C GLY A 131 2.66 -6.73 1.98
N SER A 132 1.94 -5.79 2.58
CA SER A 132 0.98 -6.05 3.66
C SER A 132 -0.34 -6.71 3.20
N GLY A 133 -0.53 -6.89 1.90
CA GLY A 133 -1.78 -7.33 1.29
C GLY A 133 -2.77 -6.20 1.00
N ALA A 134 -2.36 -4.95 1.10
CA ALA A 134 -3.26 -3.79 1.09
C ALA A 134 -4.16 -3.76 -0.15
N ILE A 135 -3.59 -3.85 -1.35
CA ILE A 135 -4.35 -3.80 -2.62
C ILE A 135 -5.24 -5.03 -2.76
N ALA A 136 -4.66 -6.23 -2.63
CA ALA A 136 -5.40 -7.49 -2.77
C ALA A 136 -6.60 -7.58 -1.82
N LEU A 137 -6.40 -7.20 -0.54
CA LEU A 137 -7.43 -7.25 0.49
C LEU A 137 -8.52 -6.20 0.25
N ALA A 138 -8.15 -5.00 -0.19
CA ALA A 138 -9.11 -3.95 -0.54
C ALA A 138 -9.99 -4.37 -1.72
N LEU A 139 -9.41 -4.95 -2.78
CA LEU A 139 -10.14 -5.48 -3.94
C LEU A 139 -11.10 -6.59 -3.52
N LYS A 140 -10.62 -7.58 -2.76
CA LYS A 140 -11.45 -8.70 -2.29
C LYS A 140 -12.57 -8.25 -1.35
N HIS A 141 -12.31 -7.28 -0.50
CA HIS A 141 -13.32 -6.72 0.42
C HIS A 141 -14.44 -6.01 -0.35
N ARG A 142 -14.09 -5.22 -1.38
CA ARG A 142 -15.06 -4.46 -2.19
C ARG A 142 -15.80 -5.32 -3.21
N ARG A 143 -15.15 -6.36 -3.71
CA ARG A 143 -15.68 -7.30 -4.72
C ARG A 143 -15.41 -8.74 -4.27
N PRO A 144 -16.26 -9.30 -3.39
CA PRO A 144 -16.10 -10.67 -2.87
C PRO A 144 -16.17 -11.76 -3.94
N ASP A 145 -16.76 -11.45 -5.08
CA ASP A 145 -16.88 -12.32 -6.25
C ASP A 145 -15.57 -12.51 -7.04
N LEU A 146 -14.62 -11.58 -6.92
CA LEU A 146 -13.34 -11.68 -7.61
C LEU A 146 -12.49 -12.86 -7.08
N GLN A 147 -11.80 -13.51 -7.99
CA GLN A 147 -10.64 -14.34 -7.66
C GLN A 147 -9.42 -13.44 -7.53
N VAL A 148 -8.90 -13.30 -6.32
CA VAL A 148 -7.75 -12.44 -6.04
C VAL A 148 -6.58 -13.28 -5.60
N ASP A 149 -5.49 -13.20 -6.37
CA ASP A 149 -4.19 -13.73 -6.02
C ASP A 149 -3.23 -12.59 -5.69
N ALA A 150 -2.29 -12.86 -4.82
CA ALA A 150 -1.29 -11.91 -4.37
C ALA A 150 0.07 -12.58 -4.27
N LEU A 151 1.10 -11.94 -4.77
CA LEU A 151 2.44 -12.47 -4.68
C LEU A 151 3.44 -11.44 -4.17
N ASP A 152 4.52 -11.96 -3.59
CA ASP A 152 5.67 -11.18 -3.17
C ASP A 152 6.91 -12.05 -3.23
N ALA A 153 8.07 -11.46 -3.48
CA ALA A 153 9.35 -12.15 -3.39
C ALA A 153 9.73 -12.44 -1.92
N SER A 154 9.29 -11.58 -1.00
CA SER A 154 9.54 -11.68 0.43
C SER A 154 8.56 -12.62 1.12
N ALA A 155 9.08 -13.72 1.69
CA ALA A 155 8.28 -14.61 2.53
C ALA A 155 7.71 -13.91 3.77
N ASP A 156 8.46 -12.95 4.34
CA ASP A 156 8.05 -12.15 5.50
C ASP A 156 6.88 -11.21 5.16
N ALA A 157 6.89 -10.61 3.98
CA ALA A 157 5.79 -9.80 3.48
C ALA A 157 4.52 -10.66 3.30
N LEU A 158 4.67 -11.84 2.69
CA LEU A 158 3.55 -12.78 2.53
C LEU A 158 3.00 -13.27 3.87
N GLU A 159 3.84 -13.44 4.89
CA GLU A 159 3.36 -13.77 6.23
C GLU A 159 2.49 -12.66 6.81
N ALA A 160 2.92 -11.39 6.67
CA ALA A 160 2.14 -10.23 7.09
C ALA A 160 0.81 -10.14 6.32
N ALA A 161 0.82 -10.31 4.99
CA ALA A 161 -0.37 -10.30 4.16
C ALA A 161 -1.35 -11.43 4.54
N ARG A 162 -0.87 -12.66 4.73
CA ARG A 162 -1.68 -13.79 5.21
C ARG A 162 -2.28 -13.54 6.59
N ALA A 163 -1.53 -12.90 7.49
CA ALA A 163 -2.05 -12.53 8.81
C ALA A 163 -3.19 -11.51 8.69
N ASN A 164 -3.05 -10.51 7.83
CA ASN A 164 -4.10 -9.54 7.54
C ASN A 164 -5.35 -10.19 6.92
N ALA A 165 -5.16 -11.07 5.93
CA ALA A 165 -6.26 -11.81 5.32
C ALA A 165 -7.06 -12.63 6.36
N ARG A 166 -6.35 -13.37 7.23
CA ARG A 166 -7.00 -14.12 8.33
C ARG A 166 -7.76 -13.21 9.28
N ASN A 167 -7.18 -12.09 9.70
CA ASN A 167 -7.82 -11.15 10.63
C ASN A 167 -9.09 -10.52 10.05
N LEU A 168 -9.12 -10.31 8.73
CA LEU A 168 -10.27 -9.72 8.02
C LEU A 168 -11.25 -10.77 7.50
N GLY A 169 -10.95 -12.07 7.64
CA GLY A 169 -11.80 -13.16 7.12
C GLY A 169 -11.87 -13.18 5.58
N LEU A 170 -10.86 -12.67 4.88
CA LEU A 170 -10.81 -12.60 3.42
C LEU A 170 -9.97 -13.74 2.84
N GLN A 171 -10.46 -14.34 1.75
CA GLN A 171 -9.76 -15.42 1.05
C GLN A 171 -8.97 -14.87 -0.13
N ILE A 172 -7.67 -14.98 -0.07
CA ILE A 172 -6.70 -14.57 -1.11
C ILE A 172 -5.79 -15.76 -1.41
N GLY A 173 -5.48 -15.98 -2.68
CA GLY A 173 -4.42 -16.91 -3.10
C GLY A 173 -3.05 -16.26 -2.91
N PHE A 174 -2.17 -16.84 -2.08
CA PHE A 174 -0.84 -16.27 -1.83
C PHE A 174 0.26 -17.14 -2.42
N MET A 175 1.15 -16.54 -3.21
CA MET A 175 2.27 -17.19 -3.87
C MET A 175 3.57 -16.44 -3.60
N GLN A 176 4.64 -17.16 -3.28
CA GLN A 176 5.99 -16.57 -3.29
C GLN A 176 6.58 -16.69 -4.68
N SER A 177 6.97 -15.55 -5.27
CA SER A 177 7.55 -15.52 -6.61
C SER A 177 8.41 -14.27 -6.77
N ASP A 178 9.47 -14.38 -7.53
CA ASP A 178 10.14 -13.24 -8.12
C ASP A 178 9.31 -12.80 -9.34
N TRP A 179 8.58 -11.70 -9.17
CA TRP A 179 7.58 -11.22 -10.14
C TRP A 179 6.69 -12.36 -10.67
N LEU A 180 6.57 -12.48 -11.98
CA LEU A 180 5.66 -13.42 -12.65
C LEU A 180 6.28 -14.80 -12.96
N GLU A 181 7.47 -15.13 -12.44
CA GLU A 181 8.18 -16.37 -12.78
C GLU A 181 7.38 -17.64 -12.43
N ALA A 182 6.77 -17.68 -11.24
CA ALA A 182 5.95 -18.81 -10.81
C ALA A 182 4.49 -18.76 -11.25
N VAL A 183 4.06 -17.68 -11.91
CA VAL A 183 2.68 -17.50 -12.33
C VAL A 183 2.40 -18.29 -13.60
N THR A 184 1.36 -19.15 -13.56
CA THR A 184 0.93 -19.97 -14.70
C THR A 184 -0.43 -19.59 -15.25
N HIS A 185 -1.23 -18.88 -14.46
CA HIS A 185 -2.58 -18.46 -14.85
C HIS A 185 -2.57 -17.13 -15.59
N HIS A 186 -3.70 -16.83 -16.24
CA HIS A 186 -3.96 -15.51 -16.85
C HIS A 186 -4.95 -14.75 -15.99
N TYR A 187 -4.83 -13.42 -16.01
CA TYR A 187 -5.63 -12.51 -15.20
C TYR A 187 -6.33 -11.45 -16.06
N HIS A 188 -7.50 -11.02 -15.62
CA HIS A 188 -8.24 -9.93 -16.26
C HIS A 188 -7.63 -8.57 -15.87
N CYS A 189 -7.02 -8.50 -14.69
CA CYS A 189 -6.29 -7.33 -14.24
C CYS A 189 -5.06 -7.75 -13.43
N ILE A 190 -3.91 -7.14 -13.73
CA ILE A 190 -2.70 -7.22 -12.92
C ILE A 190 -2.46 -5.82 -12.36
N VAL A 191 -2.32 -5.73 -11.05
CA VAL A 191 -2.06 -4.48 -10.35
C VAL A 191 -0.72 -4.56 -9.61
N SER A 192 0.02 -3.46 -9.52
CA SER A 192 1.24 -3.41 -8.72
C SER A 192 1.52 -2.00 -8.22
N ASN A 193 1.96 -1.92 -6.97
CA ASN A 193 2.73 -0.80 -6.46
C ASN A 193 4.18 -1.26 -6.30
N PRO A 194 4.97 -1.29 -7.38
CA PRO A 194 6.34 -1.80 -7.36
C PRO A 194 7.27 -0.77 -6.72
N PRO A 195 8.50 -1.13 -6.32
CA PRO A 195 9.51 -0.15 -5.99
C PRO A 195 9.77 0.77 -7.20
N TYR A 196 9.80 2.08 -6.95
CA TYR A 196 9.97 3.10 -7.99
C TYR A 196 10.89 4.25 -7.59
N VAL A 197 11.58 4.15 -6.47
CA VAL A 197 12.53 5.17 -6.02
C VAL A 197 13.90 4.91 -6.64
N ALA A 198 14.53 5.96 -7.18
CA ALA A 198 15.88 5.85 -7.73
C ALA A 198 16.91 5.57 -6.60
N ALA A 199 17.96 4.79 -6.90
CA ALA A 199 18.94 4.33 -5.91
C ALA A 199 19.68 5.47 -5.16
N HIS A 200 19.72 6.68 -5.74
CA HIS A 200 20.40 7.85 -5.15
C HIS A 200 19.42 8.97 -4.77
N ASP A 201 18.13 8.66 -4.63
CA ASP A 201 17.12 9.64 -4.24
C ASP A 201 17.38 10.12 -2.79
N PRO A 202 17.50 11.44 -2.57
CA PRO A 202 17.75 11.99 -1.23
C PRO A 202 16.62 11.68 -0.21
N HIS A 203 15.41 11.38 -0.67
CA HIS A 203 14.29 11.04 0.19
C HIS A 203 14.41 9.64 0.84
N LEU A 204 15.30 8.77 0.36
CA LEU A 204 15.53 7.44 0.94
C LEU A 204 15.95 7.50 2.41
N ALA A 205 16.68 8.56 2.81
CA ALA A 205 17.08 8.74 4.21
C ALA A 205 15.87 8.85 5.16
N ALA A 206 14.77 9.44 4.72
CA ALA A 206 13.53 9.55 5.49
C ALA A 206 12.74 8.23 5.55
N LEU A 207 13.05 7.27 4.67
CA LEU A 207 12.40 5.97 4.55
C LEU A 207 13.24 4.82 5.13
N ALA A 208 14.33 5.12 5.85
CA ALA A 208 15.31 4.15 6.35
C ALA A 208 14.74 3.07 7.29
N HIS A 209 13.51 3.24 7.80
CA HIS A 209 12.83 2.25 8.62
C HIS A 209 12.02 1.23 7.81
N GLU A 210 11.78 1.51 6.52
CA GLU A 210 10.99 0.67 5.62
C GLU A 210 11.91 -0.26 4.80
N PRO A 211 11.42 -1.40 4.30
CA PRO A 211 12.27 -2.34 3.55
C PRO A 211 12.80 -1.68 2.26
N GLU A 212 14.11 -1.62 2.08
CA GLU A 212 14.75 -1.02 0.90
C GLU A 212 14.28 -1.65 -0.40
N GLN A 213 14.10 -2.99 -0.41
CA GLN A 213 13.60 -3.74 -1.57
C GLN A 213 12.18 -3.35 -2.02
N ALA A 214 11.38 -2.75 -1.13
CA ALA A 214 10.05 -2.23 -1.46
C ALA A 214 10.09 -0.77 -1.95
N LEU A 215 11.26 -0.14 -1.99
CA LEU A 215 11.45 1.27 -2.33
C LEU A 215 12.28 1.44 -3.59
N VAL A 216 13.47 0.83 -3.64
CA VAL A 216 14.51 1.14 -4.63
C VAL A 216 14.39 0.25 -5.87
N SER A 217 14.45 0.89 -7.05
CA SER A 217 14.34 0.23 -8.35
C SER A 217 15.33 0.80 -9.38
N GLY A 218 16.59 0.48 -9.21
CA GLY A 218 17.65 0.88 -10.15
C GLY A 218 17.99 2.37 -10.12
N PRO A 219 18.75 2.83 -11.10
CA PRO A 219 19.30 4.19 -11.11
C PRO A 219 18.25 5.29 -11.36
N ASP A 220 17.16 4.97 -12.05
CA ASP A 220 16.08 5.90 -12.40
C ASP A 220 14.70 5.52 -11.81
N GLY A 221 14.66 4.47 -10.96
CA GLY A 221 13.46 4.02 -10.31
C GLY A 221 12.50 3.21 -11.19
N LEU A 222 12.90 2.83 -12.41
CA LEU A 222 11.98 2.18 -13.37
C LEU A 222 12.28 0.70 -13.66
N ASP A 223 13.30 0.10 -13.06
CA ASP A 223 13.70 -1.27 -13.41
C ASP A 223 12.60 -2.29 -13.14
N ALA A 224 11.93 -2.21 -11.98
CA ALA A 224 10.80 -3.07 -11.67
C ALA A 224 9.64 -2.87 -12.65
N ILE A 225 9.30 -1.63 -12.96
CA ILE A 225 8.23 -1.29 -13.92
C ILE A 225 8.55 -1.83 -15.30
N ARG A 226 9.78 -1.70 -15.80
CA ARG A 226 10.22 -2.29 -17.08
C ARG A 226 10.00 -3.79 -17.10
N HIS A 227 10.44 -4.46 -16.04
CA HIS A 227 10.30 -5.92 -15.92
C HIS A 227 8.83 -6.35 -15.91
N ILE A 228 7.99 -5.67 -15.12
CA ILE A 228 6.55 -5.98 -15.03
C ILE A 228 5.86 -5.76 -16.37
N VAL A 229 6.09 -4.61 -17.02
CA VAL A 229 5.47 -4.27 -18.32
C VAL A 229 5.79 -5.33 -19.37
N ASP A 230 7.01 -5.84 -19.41
CA ASP A 230 7.41 -6.86 -20.38
C ASP A 230 6.82 -8.24 -20.06
N SER A 231 6.87 -8.66 -18.80
CA SER A 231 6.46 -10.01 -18.38
C SER A 231 4.94 -10.18 -18.25
N ALA A 232 4.20 -9.12 -17.91
CA ALA A 232 2.75 -9.18 -17.67
C ALA A 232 1.94 -9.55 -18.92
N ARG A 233 2.42 -9.23 -20.12
CA ARG A 233 1.77 -9.59 -21.40
C ARG A 233 1.45 -11.08 -21.51
N ALA A 234 2.35 -11.93 -21.02
CA ALA A 234 2.18 -13.38 -21.06
C ALA A 234 1.19 -13.91 -20.01
N ARG A 235 0.69 -13.05 -19.15
CA ARG A 235 -0.18 -13.42 -18.01
C ARG A 235 -1.49 -12.63 -17.98
N LEU A 236 -1.74 -11.79 -18.97
CA LEU A 236 -3.01 -11.11 -19.16
C LEU A 236 -3.91 -11.86 -20.15
N HIS A 237 -5.19 -11.92 -19.85
CA HIS A 237 -6.19 -12.26 -20.86
C HIS A 237 -6.17 -11.22 -21.98
N PRO A 238 -6.67 -11.55 -23.19
CA PRO A 238 -7.00 -10.53 -24.18
C PRO A 238 -7.87 -9.45 -23.54
N ASP A 239 -7.60 -8.19 -23.84
CA ASP A 239 -8.22 -6.99 -23.27
C ASP A 239 -7.98 -6.81 -21.75
N GLY A 240 -7.12 -7.63 -21.13
CA GLY A 240 -6.73 -7.51 -19.73
C GLY A 240 -5.92 -6.25 -19.45
N TRP A 241 -6.02 -5.75 -18.21
CA TRP A 241 -5.38 -4.50 -17.79
C TRP A 241 -4.13 -4.74 -16.96
N LEU A 242 -3.08 -3.98 -17.25
CA LEU A 242 -1.95 -3.77 -16.36
C LEU A 242 -2.06 -2.37 -15.76
N LEU A 243 -2.11 -2.26 -14.43
CA LEU A 243 -2.20 -1.01 -13.69
C LEU A 243 -1.03 -0.90 -12.72
N LEU A 244 -0.27 0.21 -12.82
CA LEU A 244 0.97 0.41 -12.07
C LEU A 244 0.93 1.73 -11.30
N GLU A 245 1.28 1.72 -10.03
CA GLU A 245 1.67 2.92 -9.30
C GLU A 245 3.12 3.28 -9.65
N HIS A 246 3.45 4.58 -9.60
CA HIS A 246 4.77 5.10 -9.90
C HIS A 246 5.02 6.46 -9.23
N GLY A 247 6.23 6.97 -9.28
CA GLY A 247 6.59 8.31 -8.83
C GLY A 247 5.83 9.39 -9.60
N TYR A 248 5.59 10.52 -8.94
CA TYR A 248 4.77 11.63 -9.48
C TYR A 248 5.29 12.22 -10.81
N ASP A 249 6.54 11.99 -11.13
CA ASP A 249 7.25 12.46 -12.31
C ASP A 249 7.50 11.37 -13.37
N GLN A 250 7.07 10.12 -13.11
CA GLN A 250 7.37 8.97 -13.97
C GLN A 250 6.26 8.62 -14.97
N ALA A 251 5.10 9.26 -14.92
CA ALA A 251 3.92 8.89 -15.72
C ALA A 251 4.20 8.82 -17.24
N GLU A 252 4.95 9.77 -17.80
CA GLU A 252 5.30 9.79 -19.22
C GLU A 252 6.20 8.61 -19.61
N ALA A 253 7.20 8.31 -18.75
CA ALA A 253 8.10 7.19 -18.97
C ALA A 253 7.33 5.85 -18.92
N VAL A 254 6.40 5.68 -17.97
CA VAL A 254 5.58 4.47 -17.86
C VAL A 254 4.65 4.33 -19.06
N ARG A 255 4.00 5.42 -19.54
CA ARG A 255 3.22 5.39 -20.78
C ARG A 255 4.07 4.95 -21.98
N THR A 256 5.29 5.45 -22.08
CA THR A 256 6.21 5.09 -23.16
C THR A 256 6.59 3.60 -23.11
N LEU A 257 6.85 3.06 -21.91
CA LEU A 257 7.13 1.64 -21.72
C LEU A 257 5.93 0.77 -22.16
N LEU A 258 4.72 1.12 -21.72
CA LEU A 258 3.49 0.40 -22.11
C LEU A 258 3.26 0.46 -23.62
N ALA A 259 3.40 1.64 -24.25
CA ALA A 259 3.24 1.79 -25.70
C ALA A 259 4.23 0.93 -26.47
N THR A 260 5.51 0.95 -26.06
CA THR A 260 6.58 0.16 -26.70
C THR A 260 6.32 -1.34 -26.57
N ALA A 261 5.75 -1.77 -25.44
CA ALA A 261 5.37 -3.17 -25.21
C ALA A 261 4.10 -3.60 -25.92
N GLY A 262 3.37 -2.68 -26.58
CA GLY A 262 2.18 -2.97 -27.39
C GLY A 262 0.85 -2.89 -26.63
N TYR A 263 0.83 -2.33 -25.43
CA TYR A 263 -0.42 -2.04 -24.73
C TYR A 263 -1.18 -0.92 -25.43
N GLN A 264 -2.51 -0.96 -25.33
CA GLN A 264 -3.44 0.00 -25.90
C GLN A 264 -4.27 0.69 -24.81
N ASN A 265 -5.11 1.65 -25.17
CA ASN A 265 -6.01 2.35 -24.27
C ASN A 265 -5.34 2.85 -22.98
N MET A 266 -4.07 3.31 -23.13
CA MET A 266 -3.27 3.78 -22.00
C MET A 266 -3.87 5.04 -21.39
N ALA A 267 -3.90 5.06 -20.07
CA ALA A 267 -4.35 6.22 -19.30
C ALA A 267 -3.50 6.39 -18.03
N SER A 268 -3.55 7.60 -17.46
CA SER A 268 -3.01 7.87 -16.13
C SER A 268 -4.11 8.40 -15.23
N ARG A 269 -4.01 8.09 -13.93
CA ARG A 269 -4.90 8.56 -12.87
C ARG A 269 -4.12 9.42 -11.90
N ARG A 270 -4.79 10.47 -11.41
CA ARG A 270 -4.23 11.39 -10.42
C ARG A 270 -4.66 10.99 -9.01
N ASP A 271 -3.73 11.13 -8.08
CA ASP A 271 -4.03 11.05 -6.65
C ASP A 271 -4.85 12.28 -6.17
N LEU A 272 -5.24 12.29 -4.90
CA LEU A 272 -5.97 13.41 -4.31
C LEU A 272 -5.14 14.71 -4.26
N GLY A 273 -3.82 14.62 -4.37
CA GLY A 273 -2.91 15.76 -4.48
C GLY A 273 -2.84 16.33 -5.91
N GLY A 274 -3.46 15.68 -6.89
CA GLY A 274 -3.48 16.08 -8.29
C GLY A 274 -2.27 15.61 -9.10
N HIS A 275 -1.39 14.79 -8.53
CA HIS A 275 -0.24 14.20 -9.23
C HIS A 275 -0.62 12.93 -9.97
N GLU A 276 -0.12 12.72 -11.18
CA GLU A 276 -0.25 11.45 -11.87
C GLU A 276 0.50 10.38 -11.05
N ARG A 277 -0.25 9.43 -10.52
CA ARG A 277 0.26 8.42 -9.58
C ARG A 277 0.14 7.01 -10.10
N CYS A 278 -0.83 6.75 -10.95
CA CYS A 278 -1.06 5.45 -11.55
C CYS A 278 -1.12 5.56 -13.05
N THR A 279 -0.46 4.66 -13.77
CA THR A 279 -0.54 4.54 -15.22
C THR A 279 -0.81 3.09 -15.58
N GLY A 280 -1.69 2.86 -16.54
CA GLY A 280 -2.06 1.53 -16.99
C GLY A 280 -2.37 1.47 -18.46
N GLY A 281 -2.46 0.25 -18.98
CA GLY A 281 -2.81 -0.05 -20.34
C GLY A 281 -3.48 -1.40 -20.48
N GLN A 282 -4.21 -1.57 -21.56
CA GLN A 282 -4.93 -2.77 -21.89
C GLN A 282 -4.11 -3.62 -22.85
N TRP A 283 -3.99 -4.92 -22.57
CA TRP A 283 -3.29 -5.87 -23.43
C TRP A 283 -4.27 -6.41 -24.50
N PRO A 284 -4.07 -6.12 -25.77
CA PRO A 284 -5.02 -6.57 -26.80
C PRO A 284 -4.99 -8.07 -27.08
N GLY A 285 -4.12 -8.81 -26.40
CA GLY A 285 -3.82 -10.20 -26.73
C GLY A 285 -2.73 -10.35 -27.78
N ALA A 286 -2.19 -11.54 -27.94
CA ALA A 286 -1.30 -11.82 -29.06
C ALA A 286 -2.10 -11.69 -30.36
N LEU A 287 -1.68 -10.79 -31.25
CA LEU A 287 -2.21 -10.73 -32.61
C LEU A 287 -2.07 -12.13 -33.20
N HIS A 288 -3.18 -12.82 -33.44
CA HIS A 288 -3.18 -13.96 -34.34
C HIS A 288 -2.80 -13.39 -35.71
N CYS A 289 -1.54 -13.56 -36.11
CA CYS A 289 -1.17 -13.39 -37.49
C CYS A 289 -2.02 -14.40 -38.30
N ALA A 290 -3.05 -13.88 -38.96
CA ALA A 290 -3.87 -14.61 -39.92
C ALA A 290 -3.06 -14.90 -41.17
#